data_a47983b841286ed721e6bc8441395069
#
_entry.id   a47983b841286ed721e6bc8441395069
#
_cell.length_a   1.000
_cell.length_b   1.000
_cell.length_c   1.000
_cell.angle_alpha   90.00
_cell.angle_beta   90.00
_cell.angle_gamma   90.00
#
_symmetry.space_group_name_H-M   'P 1'
#
loop_
_entity.id
_entity.type
_entity.pdbx_description
1 polymer ?
#
loop_
_entity_poly.entity_id
_entity_poly.type
_entity_poly.pdbx_seq_one_letter_code
_entity_poly.pdbx_strand_id
1 'polypeptide(L)'
;MNKLKYKILTKLYKALHKDTMPLKIEMLRSKGMKIGENARLFNDPMTSEPYLISIGNNVTISSGTRFVTHDNSICKCENSAFTDVVGKIKIGNNVFIGMGSIIMYGVSIADNTIIGSGSVVTKSIFDGGG
;
A
#
# COMPACT_ATOMS: atom_id res chain seq x y z
N MET A 1 -9.03 5.61 14.06
CA MET A 1 -10.30 4.86 14.19
C MET A 1 -10.00 3.45 14.66
N ASN A 2 -10.71 2.97 15.69
CA ASN A 2 -10.50 1.59 16.14
C ASN A 2 -11.20 0.57 15.23
N LYS A 3 -10.79 -0.69 15.34
CA LYS A 3 -11.28 -1.78 14.49
C LYS A 3 -12.80 -2.02 14.60
N LEU A 4 -13.36 -1.87 15.79
CA LEU A 4 -14.78 -2.05 16.03
C LEU A 4 -15.61 -0.95 15.37
N LYS A 5 -15.22 0.31 15.57
CA LYS A 5 -15.87 1.47 14.93
C LYS A 5 -15.82 1.35 13.40
N TYR A 6 -14.69 0.98 12.85
CA TYR A 6 -14.54 0.74 11.41
C TYR A 6 -15.51 -0.33 10.89
N LYS A 7 -15.60 -1.46 11.57
CA LYS A 7 -16.53 -2.54 11.19
C LYS A 7 -17.99 -2.10 11.21
N ILE A 8 -18.40 -1.39 12.26
CA ILE A 8 -19.77 -0.89 12.41
C ILE A 8 -20.10 0.12 11.32
N LEU A 9 -19.25 1.11 11.10
CA LEU A 9 -19.47 2.14 10.06
C LEU A 9 -19.46 1.53 8.67
N THR A 10 -18.61 0.56 8.38
CA THR A 10 -18.58 -0.13 7.10
C THR A 10 -19.88 -0.86 6.81
N LYS A 11 -20.42 -1.56 7.82
CA LYS A 11 -21.75 -2.22 7.68
C LYS A 11 -22.85 -1.21 7.42
N LEU A 12 -22.87 -0.10 8.15
CA LEU A 12 -23.86 0.96 8.00
C LEU A 12 -23.78 1.60 6.62
N TYR A 13 -22.58 1.94 6.15
CA TYR A 13 -22.38 2.52 4.82
C TYR A 13 -22.83 1.60 3.70
N LYS A 14 -22.52 0.31 3.81
CA LYS A 14 -23.01 -0.70 2.85
C LYS A 14 -24.53 -0.80 2.84
N ALA A 15 -25.17 -0.80 4.01
CA ALA A 15 -26.63 -0.81 4.11
C ALA A 15 -27.28 0.43 3.49
N LEU A 16 -26.60 1.57 3.51
CA LEU A 16 -27.05 2.84 2.94
C LEU A 16 -26.55 3.05 1.49
N HIS A 17 -25.93 2.05 0.87
CA HIS A 17 -25.33 2.14 -0.46
C HIS A 17 -24.32 3.29 -0.61
N LYS A 18 -23.60 3.64 0.47
CA LYS A 18 -22.55 4.65 0.46
C LYS A 18 -21.19 4.04 0.16
N ASP A 19 -20.30 4.85 -0.45
CA ASP A 19 -18.92 4.46 -0.68
C ASP A 19 -18.18 4.27 0.64
N THR A 20 -17.56 3.12 0.82
CA THR A 20 -16.78 2.79 2.03
C THR A 20 -15.31 3.20 1.93
N MET A 21 -14.87 3.69 0.77
CA MET A 21 -13.46 4.07 0.56
C MET A 21 -12.98 5.15 1.54
N PRO A 22 -13.74 6.21 1.83
CA PRO A 22 -13.32 7.20 2.83
C PRO A 22 -13.06 6.61 4.21
N LEU A 23 -13.86 5.63 4.64
CA LEU A 23 -13.66 4.95 5.93
C LEU A 23 -12.36 4.14 5.94
N LYS A 24 -12.09 3.44 4.84
CA LYS A 24 -10.86 2.66 4.68
C LYS A 24 -9.63 3.55 4.76
N ILE A 25 -9.65 4.67 4.06
CA ILE A 25 -8.56 5.64 4.04
C ILE A 25 -8.34 6.24 5.43
N GLU A 26 -9.42 6.63 6.12
CA GLU A 26 -9.33 7.15 7.48
C GLU A 26 -8.73 6.12 8.43
N MET A 27 -9.14 4.86 8.34
CA MET A 27 -8.59 3.79 9.16
C MET A 27 -7.09 3.60 8.91
N LEU A 28 -6.67 3.58 7.65
CA LEU A 28 -5.26 3.42 7.29
C LEU A 28 -4.41 4.60 7.75
N ARG A 29 -4.91 5.83 7.59
CA ARG A 29 -4.25 7.03 8.13
C ARG A 29 -4.11 6.97 9.64
N SER A 30 -5.10 6.46 10.34
CA SER A 30 -5.04 6.28 11.81
C SER A 30 -3.97 5.29 12.25
N LYS A 31 -3.56 4.38 11.38
CA LYS A 31 -2.45 3.43 11.59
C LYS A 31 -1.09 3.96 11.14
N GLY A 32 -1.02 5.21 10.70
CA GLY A 32 0.20 5.88 10.32
C GLY A 32 0.55 5.84 8.84
N MET A 33 -0.28 5.23 7.99
CA MET A 33 -0.09 5.31 6.55
C MET A 33 -0.33 6.73 6.06
N LYS A 34 0.58 7.27 5.27
CA LYS A 34 0.41 8.57 4.63
C LYS A 34 -0.32 8.38 3.31
N ILE A 35 -1.46 9.03 3.16
CA ILE A 35 -2.30 8.93 1.96
C ILE A 35 -2.75 10.33 1.57
N GLY A 36 -2.47 10.72 0.33
CA GLY A 36 -2.89 12.00 -0.25
C GLY A 36 -4.38 12.02 -0.62
N GLU A 37 -4.74 13.00 -1.43
CA GLU A 37 -6.10 13.20 -1.89
C GLU A 37 -6.43 12.28 -3.08
N ASN A 38 -7.72 11.98 -3.25
CA ASN A 38 -8.25 11.19 -4.36
C ASN A 38 -7.57 9.82 -4.51
N ALA A 39 -7.37 9.13 -3.42
CA ALA A 39 -6.84 7.77 -3.41
C ALA A 39 -7.97 6.74 -3.56
N ARG A 40 -7.74 5.75 -4.42
CA ARG A 40 -8.64 4.60 -4.61
C ARG A 40 -7.85 3.33 -4.31
N LEU A 41 -8.07 2.78 -3.12
CA LEU A 41 -7.33 1.64 -2.60
C LEU A 41 -8.24 0.40 -2.56
N PHE A 42 -8.20 -0.39 -3.63
CA PHE A 42 -9.03 -1.60 -3.76
C PHE A 42 -8.35 -2.86 -3.25
N ASN A 43 -7.07 -2.75 -2.90
CA ASN A 43 -6.32 -3.85 -2.30
C ASN A 43 -6.67 -4.02 -0.81
N ASP A 44 -6.33 -5.17 -0.27
CA ASP A 44 -6.22 -5.33 1.17
C ASP A 44 -4.81 -4.87 1.58
N PRO A 45 -4.68 -3.72 2.25
CA PRO A 45 -3.37 -3.18 2.59
C PRO A 45 -2.75 -3.85 3.82
N MET A 46 -2.95 -5.15 3.96
CA MET A 46 -2.43 -5.92 5.09
C MET A 46 -0.91 -5.89 5.08
N THR A 47 -0.38 -5.00 5.86
CA THR A 47 1.03 -4.95 6.22
C THR A 47 1.13 -4.73 7.72
N SER A 48 2.16 -5.27 8.31
CA SER A 48 2.44 -5.10 9.75
C SER A 48 2.83 -3.65 10.06
N GLU A 49 3.38 -2.95 9.08
CA GLU A 49 3.93 -1.60 9.24
C GLU A 49 3.28 -0.59 8.27
N PRO A 50 1.99 -0.23 8.46
CA PRO A 50 1.34 0.77 7.60
C PRO A 50 2.02 2.13 7.64
N TYR A 51 2.66 2.50 8.75
CA TYR A 51 3.42 3.72 8.92
C TYR A 51 4.67 3.83 8.04
N LEU A 52 5.10 2.75 7.39
CA LEU A 52 6.20 2.73 6.42
C LEU A 52 5.73 3.01 4.99
N ILE A 53 4.44 3.14 4.76
CA ILE A 53 3.86 3.35 3.43
C ILE A 53 3.42 4.81 3.29
N SER A 54 3.83 5.41 2.18
CA SER A 54 3.43 6.77 1.76
C SER A 54 2.85 6.72 0.35
N ILE A 55 1.64 7.21 0.19
CA ILE A 55 0.89 7.25 -1.06
C ILE A 55 0.55 8.71 -1.36
N GLY A 56 0.87 9.17 -2.56
CA GLY A 56 0.60 10.52 -3.00
C GLY A 56 -0.86 10.78 -3.38
N ASN A 57 -1.07 11.82 -4.18
CA ASN A 57 -2.39 12.20 -4.66
C ASN A 57 -2.76 11.44 -5.95
N ASN A 58 -4.05 11.25 -6.17
CA ASN A 58 -4.58 10.64 -7.38
C ASN A 58 -3.95 9.27 -7.69
N VAL A 59 -3.95 8.39 -6.71
CA VAL A 59 -3.38 7.04 -6.81
C VAL A 59 -4.48 6.00 -6.80
N THR A 60 -4.42 5.08 -7.74
CA THR A 60 -5.28 3.90 -7.74
C THR A 60 -4.43 2.64 -7.53
N ILE A 61 -4.78 1.87 -6.53
CA ILE A 61 -4.16 0.57 -6.25
C ILE A 61 -5.22 -0.50 -6.41
N SER A 62 -5.01 -1.37 -7.38
CA SER A 62 -5.98 -2.39 -7.74
C SER A 62 -5.98 -3.56 -6.76
N SER A 63 -7.06 -4.33 -6.83
CA SER A 63 -7.31 -5.50 -5.99
C SER A 63 -6.14 -6.50 -6.02
N GLY A 64 -5.83 -7.08 -4.88
CA GLY A 64 -4.77 -8.08 -4.76
C GLY A 64 -3.34 -7.55 -4.74
N THR A 65 -3.13 -6.24 -4.87
CA THR A 65 -1.80 -5.64 -4.72
C THR A 65 -1.32 -5.79 -3.28
N ARG A 66 -0.07 -6.18 -3.12
CA ARG A 66 0.56 -6.39 -1.81
C ARG A 66 1.75 -5.46 -1.62
N PHE A 67 1.84 -4.89 -0.41
CA PHE A 67 3.00 -4.14 0.05
C PHE A 67 3.80 -5.00 1.01
N VAL A 68 5.02 -5.31 0.63
CA VAL A 68 5.94 -6.09 1.48
C VAL A 68 6.88 -5.12 2.17
N THR A 69 6.63 -4.81 3.43
CA THR A 69 7.39 -3.85 4.22
C THR A 69 8.50 -4.47 5.04
N HIS A 70 8.42 -5.77 5.30
CA HIS A 70 9.50 -6.49 5.97
C HIS A 70 9.66 -7.90 5.40
N ASP A 71 10.85 -8.45 5.59
CA ASP A 71 11.24 -9.75 5.08
C ASP A 71 12.28 -10.36 6.02
N ASN A 72 12.08 -11.62 6.39
CA ASN A 72 13.04 -12.35 7.22
C ASN A 72 13.92 -13.34 6.42
N SER A 73 13.87 -13.29 5.10
CA SER A 73 14.66 -14.18 4.25
C SER A 73 16.16 -14.11 4.54
N ILE A 74 16.62 -12.95 5.01
CA ILE A 74 18.04 -12.74 5.35
C ILE A 74 18.52 -13.68 6.47
N CYS A 75 17.64 -14.18 7.33
CA CYS A 75 18.02 -15.15 8.37
C CYS A 75 18.41 -16.51 7.79
N LYS A 76 18.15 -16.75 6.50
CA LYS A 76 18.59 -17.92 5.76
C LYS A 76 20.00 -17.79 5.19
N CYS A 77 20.56 -16.58 5.23
CA CYS A 77 21.95 -16.36 4.84
C CYS A 77 22.87 -16.86 5.95
N GLU A 78 23.84 -17.67 5.58
CA GLU A 78 24.86 -18.16 6.51
C GLU A 78 25.64 -16.99 7.09
N ASN A 79 25.84 -17.00 8.42
CA ASN A 79 26.54 -15.93 9.16
C ASN A 79 25.84 -14.56 9.16
N SER A 80 24.55 -14.50 8.84
CA SER A 80 23.81 -13.24 8.96
C SER A 80 23.68 -12.81 10.43
N ALA A 81 24.02 -11.55 10.72
CA ALA A 81 23.77 -10.91 12.00
C ALA A 81 22.33 -10.35 12.11
N PHE A 82 21.58 -10.35 11.02
CA PHE A 82 20.22 -9.79 10.94
C PHE A 82 19.19 -10.89 10.82
N THR A 83 18.03 -10.65 11.43
CA THR A 83 16.89 -11.57 11.35
C THR A 83 15.80 -11.06 10.40
N ASP A 84 15.68 -9.74 10.25
CA ASP A 84 14.67 -9.09 9.44
C ASP A 84 15.25 -7.90 8.67
N VAL A 85 14.69 -7.65 7.50
CA VAL A 85 14.88 -6.43 6.73
C VAL A 85 13.55 -5.71 6.67
N VAL A 86 13.56 -4.42 6.98
CA VAL A 86 12.38 -3.55 6.98
C VAL A 86 12.68 -2.34 6.09
N GLY A 87 11.72 -1.91 5.30
CA GLY A 87 11.92 -0.75 4.44
C GLY A 87 10.62 -0.03 4.12
N LYS A 88 10.77 1.25 3.81
CA LYS A 88 9.67 2.12 3.40
C LYS A 88 9.26 1.82 1.96
N ILE A 89 7.98 2.09 1.66
CA ILE A 89 7.44 2.12 0.32
C ILE A 89 6.86 3.51 0.08
N LYS A 90 7.30 4.16 -0.99
CA LYS A 90 6.81 5.49 -1.38
C LYS A 90 6.19 5.42 -2.78
N ILE A 91 4.93 5.80 -2.87
CA ILE A 91 4.21 5.90 -4.14
C ILE A 91 3.93 7.37 -4.40
N GLY A 92 4.36 7.87 -5.55
CA GLY A 92 4.18 9.26 -5.96
C GLY A 92 2.75 9.62 -6.29
N ASN A 93 2.58 10.73 -7.00
CA ASN A 93 1.28 11.23 -7.43
C ASN A 93 0.91 10.66 -8.80
N ASN A 94 -0.41 10.55 -9.06
CA ASN A 94 -0.91 10.11 -10.35
C ASN A 94 -0.32 8.76 -10.77
N VAL A 95 -0.45 7.76 -9.90
CA VAL A 95 0.08 6.40 -10.08
C VAL A 95 -1.07 5.41 -10.13
N PHE A 96 -0.98 4.47 -11.05
CA PHE A 96 -1.86 3.31 -11.13
C PHE A 96 -1.05 2.03 -10.91
N ILE A 97 -1.52 1.18 -10.01
CA ILE A 97 -0.91 -0.13 -9.77
C ILE A 97 -1.93 -1.22 -10.09
N GLY A 98 -1.59 -2.05 -11.08
CA GLY A 98 -2.45 -3.11 -11.59
C GLY A 98 -2.65 -4.26 -10.62
N MET A 99 -3.71 -5.03 -10.84
CA MET A 99 -4.14 -6.14 -9.98
C MET A 99 -3.02 -7.14 -9.71
N GLY A 100 -2.96 -7.60 -8.46
CA GLY A 100 -2.07 -8.68 -8.06
C GLY A 100 -0.58 -8.31 -8.08
N SER A 101 -0.23 -7.04 -8.22
CA SER A 101 1.15 -6.60 -8.16
C SER A 101 1.71 -6.71 -6.75
N ILE A 102 3.03 -6.84 -6.65
CA ILE A 102 3.77 -6.88 -5.40
C ILE A 102 4.79 -5.75 -5.40
N ILE A 103 4.71 -4.88 -4.39
CA ILE A 103 5.66 -3.78 -4.22
C ILE A 103 6.54 -4.10 -3.02
N MET A 104 7.84 -4.21 -3.26
CA MET A 104 8.79 -4.60 -2.23
C MET A 104 9.27 -3.40 -1.41
N TYR A 105 9.76 -3.69 -0.22
CA TYR A 105 10.35 -2.70 0.68
C TYR A 105 11.50 -1.94 0.00
N GLY A 106 11.68 -0.70 0.39
CA GLY A 106 12.73 0.18 -0.17
C GLY A 106 12.41 0.76 -1.55
N VAL A 107 11.24 0.45 -2.11
CA VAL A 107 10.84 0.93 -3.45
C VAL A 107 10.18 2.29 -3.36
N SER A 108 10.61 3.22 -4.21
CA SER A 108 9.94 4.47 -4.51
C SER A 108 9.45 4.45 -5.95
N ILE A 109 8.17 4.77 -6.15
CA ILE A 109 7.57 4.87 -7.49
C ILE A 109 7.33 6.34 -7.81
N ALA A 110 7.90 6.80 -8.91
CA ALA A 110 7.77 8.18 -9.38
C ALA A 110 6.33 8.55 -9.72
N ASP A 111 6.06 9.84 -9.77
CA ASP A 111 4.80 10.38 -10.28
C ASP A 111 4.52 9.91 -11.72
N ASN A 112 3.27 9.88 -12.11
CA ASN A 112 2.85 9.57 -13.49
C ASN A 112 3.31 8.18 -13.96
N THR A 113 3.18 7.17 -13.10
CA THR A 113 3.62 5.80 -13.39
C THR A 113 2.43 4.85 -13.44
N ILE A 114 2.45 3.94 -14.41
CA ILE A 114 1.52 2.82 -14.51
C ILE A 114 2.28 1.51 -14.30
N ILE A 115 1.86 0.76 -13.30
CA ILE A 115 2.37 -0.60 -13.04
C ILE A 115 1.36 -1.60 -13.60
N GLY A 116 1.79 -2.43 -14.53
CA GLY A 116 0.93 -3.48 -15.10
C GLY A 116 0.54 -4.55 -14.09
N SER A 117 -0.61 -5.18 -14.32
CA SER A 117 -1.10 -6.26 -13.44
C SER A 117 -0.10 -7.40 -13.30
N GLY A 118 0.00 -7.95 -12.11
CA GLY A 118 0.90 -9.08 -11.82
C GLY A 118 2.38 -8.74 -11.77
N SER A 119 2.73 -7.47 -11.72
CA SER A 119 4.14 -7.03 -11.65
C SER A 119 4.72 -7.27 -10.25
N VAL A 120 6.00 -7.59 -10.21
CA VAL A 120 6.80 -7.61 -8.98
C VAL A 120 7.81 -6.48 -9.07
N VAL A 121 7.59 -5.42 -8.28
CA VAL A 121 8.44 -4.22 -8.29
C VAL A 121 9.46 -4.34 -7.19
N THR A 122 10.71 -4.62 -7.57
CA THR A 122 11.84 -4.85 -6.65
C THR A 122 12.82 -3.69 -6.63
N LYS A 123 12.71 -2.76 -7.58
CA LYS A 123 13.57 -1.58 -7.70
C LYS A 123 12.72 -0.33 -7.84
N SER A 124 13.25 0.79 -7.36
CA SER A 124 12.61 2.10 -7.52
C SER A 124 12.50 2.51 -8.98
N ILE A 125 11.42 3.22 -9.28
CA ILE A 125 11.14 3.79 -10.60
C ILE A 125 11.24 5.30 -10.44
N PHE A 126 12.23 5.91 -11.09
CA PHE A 126 12.52 7.34 -10.93
C PHE A 126 11.92 8.20 -12.03
N ASP A 127 11.57 7.60 -13.16
CA ASP A 127 10.90 8.27 -14.28
C ASP A 127 9.53 7.67 -14.50
N GLY A 128 8.50 8.51 -14.61
CA GLY A 128 7.13 8.07 -14.85
C GLY A 128 6.95 7.43 -16.22
N GLY A 129 5.94 6.57 -16.32
CA GLY A 129 5.61 5.86 -17.55
C GLY A 129 4.84 4.57 -17.27
N GLY A 130 4.73 3.78 -18.29
CA GLY A 130 4.06 2.47 -18.21
C GLY A 130 5.02 1.30 -18.08
#